data_553d85513955fa2e70adb2e74c40ba4c
#
_entry.id   553d85513955fa2e70adb2e74c40ba4c
#
_cell.length_a   1.000
_cell.length_b   1.000
_cell.length_c   1.000
_cell.angle_alpha   90.00
_cell.angle_beta   90.00
_cell.angle_gamma   90.00
#
_symmetry.space_group_name_H-M   'P 1'
#
loop_
_entity.id
_entity.type
_entity.pdbx_description
1 polymer ?
#
loop_
_entity_poly.entity_id
_entity_poly.type
_entity_poly.pdbx_seq_one_letter_code
_entity_poly.pdbx_strand_id
1 'polypeptide(L)'
;DFSKMQNVSDVVFAAMGQAFFTLSLGIGAIAIFGSYIDKSKKLTSEAVTVVCLDTFVALVAGFIVIPACFAYNVDPGQGPGLIFQTLPNIFANMQFGNIWGALFFLFLSFAALTTIIAVFENIITMTMEWTGWSHSKTIKVSFVLVFVLSLPCALGFNVLSFIQPLGAGSTIQDLEDFIVSNNLLPLGSLCYVLFCTSKYGWGFKNFLKEANCGEGISFPIQVGFYVSYIIPVIILVIFIQ
;
A
#
# COMPACT_ATOMS: atom_id res chain seq x y z
N ASP A 1 -24.37 6.85 -1.11
CA ASP A 1 -25.30 7.94 -1.43
C ASP A 1 -24.58 9.02 -2.23
N PHE A 2 -24.68 8.92 -3.57
CA PHE A 2 -24.01 9.84 -4.50
C PHE A 2 -24.48 11.30 -4.35
N SER A 3 -25.61 11.53 -3.70
CA SER A 3 -26.13 12.89 -3.47
C SER A 3 -25.32 13.68 -2.42
N LYS A 4 -24.52 13.00 -1.60
CA LYS A 4 -23.64 13.62 -0.59
C LYS A 4 -22.22 13.90 -1.07
N MET A 5 -21.88 13.52 -2.30
CA MET A 5 -20.58 13.79 -2.89
C MET A 5 -20.51 15.28 -3.27
N GLN A 6 -19.64 16.03 -2.60
CA GLN A 6 -19.43 17.44 -2.91
C GLN A 6 -18.68 17.63 -4.24
N ASN A 7 -17.69 16.77 -4.52
CA ASN A 7 -16.90 16.78 -5.77
C ASN A 7 -16.55 15.36 -6.20
N VAL A 8 -16.93 14.98 -7.42
CA VAL A 8 -16.58 13.67 -7.99
C VAL A 8 -15.06 13.54 -8.20
N SER A 9 -14.39 14.64 -8.57
CA SER A 9 -12.94 14.65 -8.76
C SER A 9 -12.19 14.23 -7.50
N ASP A 10 -12.54 14.77 -6.35
CA ASP A 10 -11.86 14.49 -5.08
C ASP A 10 -11.98 13.00 -4.69
N VAL A 11 -13.15 12.40 -4.95
CA VAL A 11 -13.36 10.97 -4.73
C VAL A 11 -12.50 10.12 -5.67
N VAL A 12 -12.40 10.51 -6.94
CA VAL A 12 -11.56 9.79 -7.91
C VAL A 12 -10.08 9.87 -7.51
N PHE A 13 -9.60 11.05 -7.12
CA PHE A 13 -8.21 11.22 -6.70
C PHE A 13 -7.90 10.48 -5.39
N ALA A 14 -8.80 10.51 -4.42
CA ALA A 14 -8.67 9.72 -3.19
C ALA A 14 -8.62 8.21 -3.50
N ALA A 15 -9.47 7.73 -4.40
CA ALA A 15 -9.46 6.32 -4.84
C ALA A 15 -8.15 5.95 -5.57
N MET A 16 -7.61 6.86 -6.38
CA MET A 16 -6.32 6.64 -7.05
C MET A 16 -5.17 6.61 -6.03
N GLY A 17 -5.14 7.53 -5.07
CA GLY A 17 -4.17 7.52 -3.97
C GLY A 17 -4.24 6.22 -3.16
N GLN A 18 -5.45 5.76 -2.83
CA GLN A 18 -5.67 4.49 -2.15
C GLN A 18 -5.16 3.29 -2.99
N ALA A 19 -5.33 3.31 -4.31
CA ALA A 19 -4.80 2.26 -5.18
C ALA A 19 -3.25 2.21 -5.18
N PHE A 20 -2.57 3.35 -5.11
CA PHE A 20 -1.12 3.40 -4.93
C PHE A 20 -0.69 2.79 -3.60
N PHE A 21 -1.42 3.08 -2.53
CA PHE A 21 -1.14 2.59 -1.20
C PHE A 21 -1.35 1.07 -1.09
N THR A 22 -2.53 0.57 -1.46
CA THR A 22 -2.88 -0.86 -1.30
C THR A 22 -1.99 -1.78 -2.14
N LEU A 23 -1.61 -1.36 -3.35
CA LEU A 23 -0.69 -2.08 -4.22
C LEU A 23 0.79 -1.82 -3.90
N SER A 24 1.09 -1.00 -2.88
CA SER A 24 2.47 -0.63 -2.49
C SER A 24 3.33 -0.14 -3.66
N LEU A 25 2.71 0.61 -4.59
CA LEU A 25 3.41 1.14 -5.76
C LEU A 25 4.43 2.20 -5.32
N GLY A 26 5.62 2.15 -5.88
CA GLY A 26 6.67 3.14 -5.62
C GLY A 26 7.56 2.86 -4.40
N ILE A 27 7.18 1.98 -3.46
CA ILE A 27 8.03 1.59 -2.31
C ILE A 27 9.13 0.59 -2.73
N GLY A 28 8.95 -0.14 -3.83
CA GLY A 28 9.89 -1.16 -4.28
C GLY A 28 9.64 -2.57 -3.71
N ALA A 29 8.71 -2.76 -2.79
CA ALA A 29 8.40 -4.07 -2.23
C ALA A 29 7.97 -5.06 -3.32
N ILE A 30 7.11 -4.66 -4.25
CA ILE A 30 6.72 -5.49 -5.40
C ILE A 30 7.91 -5.79 -6.31
N ALA A 31 8.88 -4.87 -6.46
CA ALA A 31 10.07 -5.11 -7.26
C ALA A 31 10.95 -6.21 -6.64
N ILE A 32 11.11 -6.19 -5.31
CA ILE A 32 11.83 -7.27 -4.58
C ILE A 32 11.11 -8.60 -4.75
N PHE A 33 9.80 -8.67 -4.55
CA PHE A 33 9.04 -9.90 -4.80
C PHE A 33 9.13 -10.35 -6.25
N GLY A 34 9.09 -9.41 -7.20
CA GLY A 34 9.31 -9.69 -8.62
C GLY A 34 10.65 -10.35 -8.91
N SER A 35 11.69 -10.05 -8.12
CA SER A 35 13.02 -10.68 -8.28
C SER A 35 13.06 -12.15 -7.86
N TYR A 36 12.11 -12.60 -7.05
CA TYR A 36 11.99 -14.00 -6.62
C TYR A 36 11.08 -14.85 -7.55
N ILE A 37 10.36 -14.20 -8.48
CA ILE A 37 9.50 -14.93 -9.42
C ILE A 37 10.37 -15.68 -10.43
N ASP A 38 10.07 -16.97 -10.61
CA ASP A 38 10.74 -17.79 -11.61
C ASP A 38 10.43 -17.25 -13.03
N LYS A 39 11.44 -17.24 -13.89
CA LYS A 39 11.32 -16.84 -15.30
C LYS A 39 10.40 -17.73 -16.15
N SER A 40 9.88 -18.81 -15.59
CA SER A 40 8.82 -19.61 -16.20
C SER A 40 7.48 -18.89 -16.31
N LYS A 41 7.26 -17.81 -15.51
CA LYS A 41 6.01 -17.06 -15.46
C LYS A 41 6.17 -15.62 -15.94
N LYS A 42 5.21 -15.15 -16.75
CA LYS A 42 5.19 -13.76 -17.20
C LYS A 42 4.80 -12.81 -16.06
N LEU A 43 5.59 -11.75 -15.87
CA LEU A 43 5.35 -10.73 -14.83
C LEU A 43 3.96 -10.07 -14.97
N THR A 44 3.48 -9.88 -16.19
CA THR A 44 2.14 -9.33 -16.46
C THR A 44 1.04 -10.21 -15.88
N SER A 45 1.17 -11.54 -16.01
CA SER A 45 0.19 -12.48 -15.46
C SER A 45 0.13 -12.41 -13.94
N GLU A 46 1.29 -12.36 -13.28
CA GLU A 46 1.38 -12.23 -11.82
C GLU A 46 0.83 -10.87 -11.36
N ALA A 47 1.17 -9.77 -12.05
CA ALA A 47 0.66 -8.44 -11.73
C ALA A 47 -0.88 -8.37 -11.83
N VAL A 48 -1.46 -8.93 -12.88
CA VAL A 48 -2.94 -8.99 -13.04
C VAL A 48 -3.56 -9.82 -11.93
N THR A 49 -2.97 -10.95 -11.56
CA THR A 49 -3.46 -11.79 -10.46
C THR A 49 -3.44 -11.04 -9.13
N VAL A 50 -2.35 -10.34 -8.82
CA VAL A 50 -2.25 -9.53 -7.60
C VAL A 50 -3.32 -8.45 -7.56
N VAL A 51 -3.47 -7.66 -8.63
CA VAL A 51 -4.49 -6.59 -8.70
C VAL A 51 -5.90 -7.14 -8.56
N CYS A 52 -6.22 -8.26 -9.23
CA CYS A 52 -7.54 -8.88 -9.13
C CYS A 52 -7.84 -9.39 -7.72
N LEU A 53 -6.88 -10.03 -7.06
CA LEU A 53 -7.04 -10.54 -5.70
C LEU A 53 -7.16 -9.40 -4.69
N ASP A 54 -6.33 -8.37 -4.78
CA ASP A 54 -6.38 -7.19 -3.92
C ASP A 54 -7.74 -6.49 -4.03
N THR A 55 -8.19 -6.22 -5.26
CA THR A 55 -9.50 -5.61 -5.52
C THR A 55 -10.64 -6.47 -4.99
N PHE A 56 -10.58 -7.79 -5.19
CA PHE A 56 -11.60 -8.71 -4.70
C PHE A 56 -11.71 -8.67 -3.18
N VAL A 57 -10.58 -8.76 -2.47
CA VAL A 57 -10.55 -8.70 -1.00
C VAL A 57 -11.06 -7.36 -0.48
N ALA A 58 -10.63 -6.25 -1.10
CA ALA A 58 -11.09 -4.90 -0.73
C ALA A 58 -12.61 -4.74 -0.88
N LEU A 59 -13.18 -5.21 -1.98
CA LEU A 59 -14.63 -5.17 -2.21
C LEU A 59 -15.40 -6.04 -1.19
N VAL A 60 -14.95 -7.27 -0.95
CA VAL A 60 -15.58 -8.17 0.03
C VAL A 60 -15.52 -7.57 1.44
N ALA A 61 -14.36 -7.04 1.85
CA ALA A 61 -14.22 -6.37 3.15
C ALA A 61 -15.17 -5.16 3.27
N GLY A 62 -15.26 -4.34 2.23
CA GLY A 62 -16.19 -3.21 2.19
C GLY A 62 -17.66 -3.64 2.31
N PHE A 63 -18.07 -4.70 1.61
CA PHE A 63 -19.44 -5.25 1.70
C PHE A 63 -19.77 -5.85 3.07
N ILE A 64 -18.79 -6.28 3.83
CA ILE A 64 -18.99 -6.80 5.19
C ILE A 64 -18.98 -5.67 6.21
N VAL A 65 -17.97 -4.82 6.20
CA VAL A 65 -17.72 -3.83 7.25
C VAL A 65 -18.72 -2.67 7.19
N ILE A 66 -18.94 -2.10 6.00
CA ILE A 66 -19.80 -0.91 5.87
C ILE A 66 -21.26 -1.20 6.29
N PRO A 67 -21.93 -2.25 5.81
CA PRO A 67 -23.28 -2.58 6.28
C PRO A 67 -23.33 -2.91 7.77
N ALA A 68 -22.31 -3.56 8.32
CA ALA A 68 -22.23 -3.86 9.75
C ALA A 68 -22.19 -2.56 10.58
N CYS A 69 -21.42 -1.55 10.18
CA CYS A 69 -21.42 -0.25 10.86
C CYS A 69 -22.82 0.35 10.93
N PHE A 70 -23.57 0.36 9.82
CA PHE A 70 -24.92 0.87 9.78
C PHE A 70 -25.91 0.02 10.59
N ALA A 71 -25.77 -1.31 10.57
CA ALA A 71 -26.65 -2.21 11.34
C ALA A 71 -26.52 -2.02 12.86
N TYR A 72 -25.33 -1.66 13.32
CA TYR A 72 -25.05 -1.42 14.74
C TYR A 72 -25.01 0.06 15.14
N ASN A 73 -25.44 0.98 14.23
CA ASN A 73 -25.43 2.43 14.44
C ASN A 73 -24.07 2.98 14.91
N VAL A 74 -22.98 2.45 14.36
CA VAL A 74 -21.63 2.91 14.60
C VAL A 74 -21.16 3.66 13.36
N ASP A 75 -20.56 4.83 13.55
CA ASP A 75 -20.03 5.60 12.44
C ASP A 75 -18.89 4.81 11.73
N PRO A 76 -18.96 4.63 10.42
CA PRO A 76 -17.89 4.03 9.65
C PRO A 76 -16.72 5.01 9.57
N GLY A 77 -15.98 5.18 10.67
CA GLY A 77 -14.75 5.96 10.71
C GLY A 77 -13.73 5.45 9.70
N GLN A 78 -12.65 6.18 9.53
CA GLN A 78 -11.54 5.77 8.65
C GLN A 78 -10.26 5.50 9.46
N GLY A 79 -9.35 4.79 8.83
CA GLY A 79 -8.05 4.48 9.42
C GLY A 79 -8.12 3.57 10.65
N PRO A 80 -7.18 3.72 11.60
CA PRO A 80 -7.09 2.89 12.80
C PRO A 80 -8.35 2.91 13.67
N GLY A 81 -9.11 4.02 13.67
CA GLY A 81 -10.36 4.14 14.40
C GLY A 81 -11.40 3.11 14.00
N LEU A 82 -11.52 2.80 12.71
CA LEU A 82 -12.42 1.77 12.21
C LEU A 82 -12.06 0.39 12.79
N ILE A 83 -10.77 0.07 12.80
CA ILE A 83 -10.28 -1.26 13.21
C ILE A 83 -10.30 -1.42 14.73
N PHE A 84 -9.83 -0.41 15.49
CA PHE A 84 -9.58 -0.56 16.92
C PHE A 84 -10.68 0.03 17.82
N GLN A 85 -11.61 0.81 17.27
CA GLN A 85 -12.75 1.38 18.01
C GLN A 85 -14.08 0.88 17.47
N THR A 86 -14.32 1.05 16.16
CA THR A 86 -15.61 0.72 15.54
C THR A 86 -15.87 -0.78 15.52
N LEU A 87 -14.95 -1.59 15.00
CA LEU A 87 -15.13 -3.05 14.91
C LEU A 87 -15.24 -3.74 16.27
N PRO A 88 -14.46 -3.44 17.29
CA PRO A 88 -14.67 -4.00 18.64
C PRO A 88 -16.05 -3.69 19.21
N ASN A 89 -16.58 -2.48 18.98
CA ASN A 89 -17.94 -2.14 19.41
C ASN A 89 -19.00 -2.97 18.67
N ILE A 90 -18.82 -3.23 17.39
CA ILE A 90 -19.70 -4.13 16.63
C ILE A 90 -19.64 -5.53 17.21
N PHE A 91 -18.44 -6.09 17.41
CA PHE A 91 -18.28 -7.43 17.98
C PHE A 91 -18.86 -7.54 19.40
N ALA A 92 -18.73 -6.50 20.23
CA ALA A 92 -19.32 -6.51 21.58
C ALA A 92 -20.86 -6.64 21.55
N ASN A 93 -21.54 -6.21 20.50
CA ASN A 93 -22.98 -6.26 20.34
C ASN A 93 -23.47 -7.44 19.47
N MET A 94 -22.56 -8.24 18.90
CA MET A 94 -22.90 -9.41 18.08
C MET A 94 -23.06 -10.67 18.91
N GLN A 95 -23.91 -11.58 18.47
CA GLN A 95 -23.96 -12.94 19.01
C GLN A 95 -22.66 -13.67 18.71
N PHE A 96 -22.03 -14.25 19.73
CA PHE A 96 -20.67 -14.83 19.66
C PHE A 96 -19.57 -13.83 19.24
N GLY A 97 -19.76 -12.54 19.50
CA GLY A 97 -18.85 -11.49 19.07
C GLY A 97 -17.42 -11.64 19.57
N ASN A 98 -17.20 -12.23 20.76
CA ASN A 98 -15.88 -12.56 21.29
C ASN A 98 -15.11 -13.53 20.37
N ILE A 99 -15.80 -14.53 19.81
CA ILE A 99 -15.19 -15.52 18.90
C ILE A 99 -14.86 -14.84 17.56
N TRP A 100 -15.83 -14.12 16.99
CA TRP A 100 -15.64 -13.41 15.71
C TRP A 100 -14.59 -12.32 15.82
N GLY A 101 -14.56 -11.57 16.90
CA GLY A 101 -13.53 -10.57 17.17
C GLY A 101 -12.14 -11.19 17.31
N ALA A 102 -12.02 -12.28 18.06
CA ALA A 102 -10.73 -12.98 18.20
C ALA A 102 -10.21 -13.51 16.86
N LEU A 103 -11.08 -14.11 16.04
CA LEU A 103 -10.71 -14.58 14.70
C LEU A 103 -10.32 -13.42 13.77
N PHE A 104 -11.08 -12.33 13.79
CA PHE A 104 -10.79 -11.16 13.00
C PHE A 104 -9.40 -10.59 13.33
N PHE A 105 -9.11 -10.35 14.61
CA PHE A 105 -7.82 -9.79 15.01
C PHE A 105 -6.66 -10.78 14.81
N LEU A 106 -6.91 -12.09 14.90
CA LEU A 106 -5.91 -13.11 14.56
C LEU A 106 -5.53 -13.02 13.08
N PHE A 107 -6.51 -13.00 12.18
CA PHE A 107 -6.26 -12.88 10.73
C PHE A 107 -5.66 -11.53 10.37
N LEU A 108 -6.10 -10.46 11.00
CA LEU A 108 -5.51 -9.13 10.84
C LEU A 108 -4.03 -9.12 11.24
N SER A 109 -3.69 -9.81 12.33
CA SER A 109 -2.29 -9.93 12.78
C SER A 109 -1.43 -10.70 11.76
N PHE A 110 -1.95 -11.77 11.15
CA PHE A 110 -1.25 -12.47 10.08
C PHE A 110 -1.07 -11.59 8.83
N ALA A 111 -2.10 -10.84 8.44
CA ALA A 111 -2.01 -9.90 7.32
C ALA A 111 -0.96 -8.81 7.58
N ALA A 112 -0.97 -8.21 8.78
CA ALA A 112 0.03 -7.22 9.17
C ALA A 112 1.45 -7.79 9.18
N LEU A 113 1.62 -9.02 9.69
CA LEU A 113 2.92 -9.69 9.73
C LEU A 113 3.50 -9.91 8.33
N THR A 114 2.69 -10.35 7.38
CA THR A 114 3.15 -10.55 5.99
C THR A 114 3.58 -9.25 5.33
N THR A 115 2.85 -8.16 5.57
CA THR A 115 3.21 -6.82 5.08
C THR A 115 4.52 -6.32 5.70
N ILE A 116 4.69 -6.49 7.02
CA ILE A 116 5.92 -6.11 7.71
C ILE A 116 7.12 -6.87 7.14
N ILE A 117 7.01 -8.19 6.93
CA ILE A 117 8.07 -9.00 6.34
C ILE A 117 8.45 -8.46 4.96
N ALA A 118 7.46 -8.12 4.13
CA ALA A 118 7.69 -7.56 2.79
C ALA A 118 8.49 -6.26 2.81
N VAL A 119 8.09 -5.32 3.67
CA VAL A 119 8.76 -4.03 3.82
C VAL A 119 10.19 -4.21 4.38
N PHE A 120 10.34 -5.08 5.40
CA PHE A 120 11.66 -5.38 5.96
C PHE A 120 12.60 -6.01 4.94
N GLU A 121 12.12 -6.95 4.13
CA GLU A 121 12.92 -7.58 3.08
C GLU A 121 13.44 -6.55 2.07
N ASN A 122 12.58 -5.59 1.69
CA ASN A 122 12.99 -4.48 0.83
C ASN A 122 14.09 -3.62 1.47
N ILE A 123 13.91 -3.22 2.74
CA ILE A 123 14.90 -2.41 3.48
C ILE A 123 16.22 -3.17 3.64
N ILE A 124 16.15 -4.45 4.00
CA ILE A 124 17.33 -5.30 4.21
C ILE A 124 18.12 -5.44 2.92
N THR A 125 17.45 -5.83 1.83
CA THR A 125 18.09 -6.03 0.53
C THR A 125 18.76 -4.76 0.04
N MET A 126 18.04 -3.63 0.05
CA MET A 126 18.57 -2.34 -0.35
C MET A 126 19.76 -1.90 0.52
N THR A 127 19.67 -2.10 1.84
CA THR A 127 20.74 -1.73 2.75
C THR A 127 21.99 -2.61 2.54
N MET A 128 21.80 -3.90 2.29
CA MET A 128 22.92 -4.82 1.99
C MET A 128 23.64 -4.43 0.70
N GLU A 129 22.89 -4.12 -0.35
CA GLU A 129 23.45 -3.70 -1.63
C GLU A 129 24.24 -2.37 -1.50
N TRP A 130 23.72 -1.45 -0.72
CA TRP A 130 24.31 -0.12 -0.56
C TRP A 130 25.52 -0.09 0.37
N THR A 131 25.49 -0.87 1.46
CA THR A 131 26.53 -0.84 2.49
C THR A 131 27.53 -1.99 2.42
N GLY A 132 27.18 -3.08 1.72
CA GLY A 132 27.96 -4.32 1.71
C GLY A 132 27.94 -5.07 3.06
N TRP A 133 27.00 -4.76 3.95
CA TRP A 133 26.88 -5.43 5.25
C TRP A 133 26.40 -6.87 5.12
N SER A 134 26.78 -7.69 6.10
CA SER A 134 26.24 -9.05 6.20
C SER A 134 24.76 -9.03 6.58
N HIS A 135 24.02 -10.00 6.10
CA HIS A 135 22.56 -10.15 6.34
C HIS A 135 22.19 -10.03 7.84
N SER A 136 22.92 -10.75 8.72
CA SER A 136 22.67 -10.70 10.17
C SER A 136 22.89 -9.32 10.79
N LYS A 137 23.88 -8.56 10.32
CA LYS A 137 24.13 -7.20 10.79
C LYS A 137 23.02 -6.27 10.31
N THR A 138 22.65 -6.37 9.04
CA THR A 138 21.61 -5.54 8.44
C THR A 138 20.26 -5.74 9.14
N ILE A 139 19.84 -6.98 9.39
CA ILE A 139 18.60 -7.26 10.13
C ILE A 139 18.60 -6.58 11.50
N LYS A 140 19.67 -6.75 12.29
CA LYS A 140 19.72 -6.18 13.64
C LYS A 140 19.63 -4.65 13.62
N VAL A 141 20.39 -4.01 12.74
CA VAL A 141 20.39 -2.54 12.64
C VAL A 141 19.05 -2.04 12.12
N SER A 142 18.51 -2.64 11.06
CA SER A 142 17.21 -2.25 10.50
C SER A 142 16.08 -2.46 11.49
N PHE A 143 16.09 -3.55 12.26
CA PHE A 143 15.08 -3.80 13.30
C PHE A 143 15.09 -2.69 14.37
N VAL A 144 16.28 -2.35 14.91
CA VAL A 144 16.39 -1.29 15.92
C VAL A 144 15.97 0.05 15.34
N LEU A 145 16.39 0.36 14.12
CA LEU A 145 16.07 1.63 13.46
C LEU A 145 14.56 1.76 13.22
N VAL A 146 13.92 0.74 12.66
CA VAL A 146 12.46 0.76 12.40
C VAL A 146 11.69 0.82 13.72
N PHE A 147 12.12 0.06 14.74
CA PHE A 147 11.50 0.12 16.06
C PHE A 147 11.55 1.53 16.65
N VAL A 148 12.72 2.19 16.63
CA VAL A 148 12.87 3.56 17.14
C VAL A 148 12.05 4.56 16.32
N LEU A 149 12.03 4.43 14.99
CA LEU A 149 11.27 5.32 14.11
C LEU A 149 9.76 5.12 14.21
N SER A 150 9.28 3.94 14.63
CA SER A 150 7.84 3.70 14.84
C SER A 150 7.31 4.22 16.18
N LEU A 151 8.20 4.54 17.15
CA LEU A 151 7.79 5.04 18.47
C LEU A 151 7.00 6.36 18.40
N PRO A 152 7.40 7.39 17.62
CA PRO A 152 6.61 8.62 17.51
C PRO A 152 5.20 8.39 17.02
N CYS A 153 5.03 7.52 16.01
CA CYS A 153 3.72 7.13 15.50
C CYS A 153 2.84 6.49 16.58
N ALA A 154 3.36 5.48 17.29
CA ALA A 154 2.63 4.80 18.36
C ALA A 154 2.30 5.72 19.53
N LEU A 155 3.24 6.57 19.94
CA LEU A 155 3.07 7.52 21.03
C LEU A 155 2.17 8.71 20.67
N GLY A 156 2.01 9.00 19.38
CA GLY A 156 1.14 10.06 18.87
C GLY A 156 -0.33 9.88 19.25
N PHE A 157 -0.77 8.66 19.55
CA PHE A 157 -2.14 8.38 19.99
C PHE A 157 -2.37 8.61 21.49
N ASN A 158 -1.31 8.80 22.30
CA ASN A 158 -1.44 9.01 23.76
C ASN A 158 -0.47 10.05 24.29
N VAL A 159 0.77 9.69 24.59
CA VAL A 159 1.75 10.59 25.25
C VAL A 159 2.09 11.82 24.39
N LEU A 160 2.17 11.64 23.07
CA LEU A 160 2.49 12.71 22.12
C LEU A 160 1.25 13.26 21.39
N SER A 161 0.03 12.99 21.89
CA SER A 161 -1.23 13.43 21.26
C SER A 161 -1.39 14.96 21.18
N PHE A 162 -0.58 15.71 21.94
CA PHE A 162 -0.53 17.17 21.85
C PHE A 162 0.17 17.68 20.57
N ILE A 163 0.94 16.82 19.89
CA ILE A 163 1.59 17.13 18.62
C ILE A 163 0.58 16.88 17.50
N GLN A 164 0.09 17.96 16.90
CA GLN A 164 -0.92 17.95 15.84
C GLN A 164 -0.33 18.60 14.57
N PRO A 165 0.48 17.87 13.81
CA PRO A 165 1.32 18.45 12.76
C PRO A 165 0.54 18.96 11.52
N LEU A 166 -0.64 18.41 11.25
CA LEU A 166 -1.51 18.81 10.13
C LEU A 166 -2.72 19.63 10.57
N GLY A 167 -2.73 20.11 11.82
CA GLY A 167 -3.83 20.90 12.38
C GLY A 167 -4.61 20.16 13.47
N ALA A 168 -5.64 20.83 14.01
CA ALA A 168 -6.41 20.34 15.16
C ALA A 168 -7.02 18.95 14.89
N GLY A 169 -6.73 18.00 15.78
CA GLY A 169 -7.21 16.61 15.70
C GLY A 169 -6.33 15.66 14.88
N SER A 170 -5.27 16.16 14.22
CA SER A 170 -4.32 15.30 13.52
C SER A 170 -3.34 14.61 14.47
N THR A 171 -2.84 13.46 14.05
CA THR A 171 -1.83 12.67 14.76
C THR A 171 -0.50 12.68 14.03
N ILE A 172 0.56 12.18 14.66
CA ILE A 172 1.85 11.96 14.00
C ILE A 172 1.70 10.95 12.85
N GLN A 173 0.84 9.93 13.03
CA GLN A 173 0.54 8.97 11.97
C GLN A 173 -0.06 9.64 10.72
N ASP A 174 -0.94 10.62 10.88
CA ASP A 174 -1.53 11.34 9.75
C ASP A 174 -0.45 12.09 8.94
N LEU A 175 0.56 12.65 9.61
CA LEU A 175 1.70 13.26 8.94
C LEU A 175 2.55 12.23 8.19
N GLU A 176 2.86 11.09 8.83
CA GLU A 176 3.64 10.02 8.22
C GLU A 176 2.91 9.45 7.00
N ASP A 177 1.61 9.21 7.14
CA ASP A 177 0.77 8.75 6.03
C ASP A 177 0.72 9.78 4.89
N PHE A 178 0.54 11.05 5.18
CA PHE A 178 0.59 12.11 4.18
C PHE A 178 1.92 12.13 3.41
N ILE A 179 3.06 12.01 4.12
CA ILE A 179 4.37 11.98 3.49
C ILE A 179 4.52 10.75 2.59
N VAL A 180 4.09 9.58 3.05
CA VAL A 180 4.22 8.34 2.29
C VAL A 180 3.22 8.31 1.14
N SER A 181 1.93 8.44 1.42
CA SER A 181 0.86 8.20 0.45
C SER A 181 0.77 9.29 -0.60
N ASN A 182 0.94 10.56 -0.21
CA ASN A 182 0.78 11.68 -1.14
C ASN A 182 2.09 12.10 -1.81
N ASN A 183 3.26 11.75 -1.26
CA ASN A 183 4.53 12.17 -1.83
C ASN A 183 5.39 11.00 -2.30
N LEU A 184 5.76 10.07 -1.39
CA LEU A 184 6.75 9.05 -1.71
C LEU A 184 6.22 8.00 -2.69
N LEU A 185 4.97 7.56 -2.56
CA LEU A 185 4.38 6.57 -3.45
C LEU A 185 4.23 7.09 -4.89
N PRO A 186 3.64 8.27 -5.15
CA PRO A 186 3.56 8.80 -6.50
C PRO A 186 4.94 9.06 -7.11
N LEU A 187 5.86 9.69 -6.37
CA LEU A 187 7.21 9.97 -6.87
C LEU A 187 8.01 8.70 -7.15
N GLY A 188 7.96 7.70 -6.26
CA GLY A 188 8.58 6.41 -6.46
C GLY A 188 8.01 5.69 -7.68
N SER A 189 6.69 5.68 -7.83
CA SER A 189 6.03 5.09 -9.01
C SER A 189 6.43 5.79 -10.30
N LEU A 190 6.53 7.12 -10.28
CA LEU A 190 7.02 7.90 -11.42
C LEU A 190 8.45 7.51 -11.79
N CYS A 191 9.34 7.38 -10.79
CA CYS A 191 10.72 6.94 -11.02
C CYS A 191 10.77 5.55 -11.66
N TYR A 192 9.98 4.58 -11.17
CA TYR A 192 9.92 3.24 -11.77
C TYR A 192 9.42 3.26 -13.21
N VAL A 193 8.34 3.98 -13.49
CA VAL A 193 7.78 4.07 -14.85
C VAL A 193 8.79 4.72 -15.79
N LEU A 194 9.40 5.83 -15.39
CA LEU A 194 10.42 6.51 -16.19
C LEU A 194 11.66 5.64 -16.41
N PHE A 195 12.12 4.92 -15.39
CA PHE A 195 13.22 3.98 -15.53
C PHE A 195 12.90 2.86 -16.52
N CYS A 196 11.73 2.26 -16.45
CA CYS A 196 11.33 1.17 -17.32
C CYS A 196 11.06 1.61 -18.76
N THR A 197 10.66 2.87 -19.00
CA THR A 197 10.22 3.33 -20.32
C THR A 197 11.20 4.25 -21.02
N SER A 198 12.03 4.98 -20.28
CA SER A 198 12.98 5.94 -20.82
C SER A 198 14.20 5.26 -21.46
N LYS A 199 14.69 5.87 -22.53
CA LYS A 199 15.97 5.49 -23.15
C LYS A 199 17.21 5.70 -22.26
N TYR A 200 17.09 6.52 -21.24
CA TYR A 200 18.17 6.77 -20.25
C TYR A 200 18.16 5.79 -19.09
N GLY A 201 17.07 5.02 -18.93
CA GLY A 201 16.94 3.95 -17.96
C GLY A 201 17.09 2.58 -18.60
N TRP A 202 16.27 1.62 -18.14
CA TRP A 202 16.25 0.25 -18.69
C TRP A 202 15.70 0.20 -20.13
N GLY A 203 14.72 1.04 -20.40
CA GLY A 203 14.09 1.19 -21.71
C GLY A 203 12.95 0.21 -21.97
N PHE A 204 11.91 0.70 -22.65
CA PHE A 204 10.68 -0.08 -22.89
C PHE A 204 10.88 -1.41 -23.59
N LYS A 205 11.86 -1.51 -24.52
CA LYS A 205 12.14 -2.78 -25.21
C LYS A 205 12.67 -3.86 -24.27
N ASN A 206 13.56 -3.50 -23.35
CA ASN A 206 14.11 -4.43 -22.37
C ASN A 206 13.07 -4.83 -21.34
N PHE A 207 12.30 -3.85 -20.86
CA PHE A 207 11.13 -4.10 -20.01
C PHE A 207 10.16 -5.10 -20.67
N LEU A 208 9.79 -4.87 -21.92
CA LEU A 208 8.86 -5.74 -22.64
C LEU A 208 9.39 -7.17 -22.81
N LYS A 209 10.70 -7.31 -23.06
CA LYS A 209 11.35 -8.61 -23.19
C LYS A 209 11.28 -9.39 -21.87
N GLU A 210 11.54 -8.74 -20.75
CA GLU A 210 11.50 -9.37 -19.42
C GLU A 210 10.05 -9.66 -18.99
N ALA A 211 9.15 -8.71 -19.15
CA ALA A 211 7.74 -8.85 -18.78
C ALA A 211 7.03 -9.99 -19.54
N ASN A 212 7.49 -10.31 -20.74
CA ASN A 212 6.95 -11.38 -21.58
C ASN A 212 7.78 -12.68 -21.55
N CYS A 213 8.75 -12.77 -20.65
CA CYS A 213 9.49 -14.01 -20.44
C CYS A 213 8.61 -15.04 -19.72
N GLY A 214 8.55 -16.29 -20.20
CA GLY A 214 7.78 -17.35 -19.58
C GLY A 214 6.37 -17.53 -20.16
N GLU A 215 5.51 -18.21 -19.38
CA GLU A 215 4.12 -18.54 -19.76
C GLU A 215 3.11 -17.64 -19.04
N GLY A 216 1.99 -17.34 -19.72
CA GLY A 216 0.90 -16.52 -19.18
C GLY A 216 0.52 -15.34 -20.07
N ILE A 217 -0.14 -14.33 -19.48
CA ILE A 217 -0.63 -13.14 -20.18
C ILE A 217 0.55 -12.27 -20.61
N SER A 218 0.63 -11.95 -21.90
CA SER A 218 1.68 -11.08 -22.44
C SER A 218 1.33 -9.60 -22.23
N PHE A 219 2.34 -8.80 -21.94
CA PHE A 219 2.21 -7.34 -21.94
C PHE A 219 2.02 -6.85 -23.39
N PRO A 220 0.91 -6.16 -23.72
CA PRO A 220 0.63 -5.76 -25.08
C PRO A 220 1.50 -4.57 -25.50
N ILE A 221 2.15 -4.70 -26.64
CA ILE A 221 3.03 -3.66 -27.22
C ILE A 221 2.27 -2.34 -27.47
N GLN A 222 0.98 -2.41 -27.78
CA GLN A 222 0.15 -1.26 -28.12
C GLN A 222 0.01 -0.26 -26.97
N VAL A 223 0.09 -0.73 -25.73
CA VAL A 223 0.03 0.16 -24.55
C VAL A 223 1.35 0.88 -24.25
N GLY A 224 2.40 0.64 -25.03
CA GLY A 224 3.71 1.26 -24.81
C GLY A 224 3.66 2.79 -24.79
N PHE A 225 2.92 3.41 -25.71
CA PHE A 225 2.71 4.86 -25.71
C PHE A 225 2.00 5.33 -24.44
N TYR A 226 0.95 4.63 -24.02
CA TYR A 226 0.19 4.94 -22.81
C TYR A 226 1.07 4.87 -21.56
N VAL A 227 1.85 3.79 -21.42
CA VAL A 227 2.73 3.60 -20.26
C VAL A 227 3.89 4.59 -20.24
N SER A 228 4.45 4.93 -21.41
CA SER A 228 5.62 5.81 -21.48
C SER A 228 5.31 7.30 -21.33
N TYR A 229 4.09 7.73 -21.69
CA TYR A 229 3.75 9.16 -21.72
C TYR A 229 2.52 9.51 -20.89
N ILE A 230 1.45 8.72 -20.96
CA ILE A 230 0.19 9.06 -20.30
C ILE A 230 0.25 8.74 -18.81
N ILE A 231 0.75 7.55 -18.43
CA ILE A 231 0.88 7.17 -17.01
C ILE A 231 1.76 8.16 -16.23
N PRO A 232 2.96 8.58 -16.69
CA PRO A 232 3.74 9.60 -15.98
C PRO A 232 2.99 10.91 -15.76
N VAL A 233 2.21 11.36 -16.74
CA VAL A 233 1.39 12.58 -16.61
C VAL A 233 0.29 12.37 -15.57
N ILE A 234 -0.41 11.24 -15.58
CA ILE A 234 -1.44 10.93 -14.58
C ILE A 234 -0.83 10.93 -13.17
N ILE A 235 0.32 10.27 -12.98
CA ILE A 235 1.01 10.23 -11.69
C ILE A 235 1.40 11.64 -11.22
N LEU A 236 1.91 12.48 -12.11
CA LEU A 236 2.22 13.88 -11.78
C LEU A 236 0.99 14.68 -11.39
N VAL A 237 -0.14 14.47 -12.05
CA VAL A 237 -1.40 15.13 -11.70
C VAL A 237 -1.85 14.71 -10.30
N ILE A 238 -1.76 13.41 -9.96
CA ILE A 238 -2.09 12.90 -8.62
C ILE A 238 -1.15 13.50 -7.57
N PHE A 239 0.14 13.64 -7.88
CA PHE A 239 1.14 14.19 -6.95
C PHE A 239 0.95 15.68 -6.67
N ILE A 240 0.47 16.47 -7.65
CA ILE A 240 0.31 17.93 -7.51
C ILE A 240 -0.99 18.28 -6.75
N GLN A 241 -1.95 17.41 -6.71
CA GLN A 241 -3.22 17.63 -6.03
C GLN A 241 -3.18 17.25 -4.55
#